data_a037608f4112b1151ce5fd4f0a5f11fb
#
_entry.id   a037608f4112b1151ce5fd4f0a5f11fb
#
_cell.length_a   1.000
_cell.length_b   1.000
_cell.length_c   1.000
_cell.angle_alpha   90.00
_cell.angle_beta   90.00
_cell.angle_gamma   90.00
#
_symmetry.space_group_name_H-M   'P 1'
#
loop_
_entity.id
_entity.type
_entity.pdbx_description
1 polymer ?
#
loop_
_entity_poly.entity_id
_entity_poly.type
_entity_poly.pdbx_seq_one_letter_code
_entity_poly.pdbx_strand_id
1 'polypeptide(L)'
;MEPLELSIYKRYRNLMDPTWKSGLEVVPRHVRLEEIVDDYDAFCFDGYGTLYNRGDFVYPGAREWFGLLRSRGKHVRLVTNAASNTEAALAADAAARGFDFTAEETVSSGSLAAEFFADAAARGCPVKEVFYIGRPTGVNLLHSFGVEASENPRLPVVAVSSATADDEMYARAVSLLQKPNATLLVLNSDAWAPRIDGTRAPVSGELAERLRLDSGCKDVLYFGKPFSGIFDKLKASLPVDARILMIGDTLGTDVMGARYAGIGSALVIGRNEPTAELAEDELALGVVPDYYLDV
;
A
#
# COMPACT_ATOMS: atom_id res chain seq x y z
N MET A 1 -8.52 -15.15 -4.35
CA MET A 1 -9.03 -13.75 -4.15
C MET A 1 -10.54 -13.71 -4.26
N GLU A 2 -11.18 -12.78 -3.53
CA GLU A 2 -12.59 -12.46 -3.73
C GLU A 2 -12.81 -11.84 -5.13
N PRO A 3 -13.99 -12.09 -5.79
CA PRO A 3 -14.20 -11.57 -7.15
C PRO A 3 -14.07 -10.05 -7.27
N LEU A 4 -14.54 -9.30 -6.26
CA LEU A 4 -14.42 -7.84 -6.25
C LEU A 4 -12.95 -7.40 -6.07
N GLU A 5 -12.21 -8.06 -5.20
CA GLU A 5 -10.78 -7.82 -4.99
C GLU A 5 -9.98 -8.00 -6.28
N LEU A 6 -10.19 -9.13 -6.97
CA LEU A 6 -9.56 -9.43 -8.25
C LEU A 6 -9.91 -8.36 -9.31
N SER A 7 -11.15 -7.90 -9.34
CA SER A 7 -11.59 -6.81 -10.23
C SER A 7 -10.87 -5.50 -9.95
N ILE A 8 -10.69 -5.16 -8.67
CA ILE A 8 -9.95 -3.96 -8.23
C ILE A 8 -8.50 -4.01 -8.70
N TYR A 9 -7.79 -5.12 -8.44
CA TYR A 9 -6.39 -5.25 -8.82
C TYR A 9 -6.18 -5.33 -10.34
N LYS A 10 -7.08 -5.96 -11.09
CA LYS A 10 -7.08 -5.89 -12.55
C LYS A 10 -7.26 -4.45 -13.06
N ARG A 11 -8.13 -3.68 -12.41
CA ARG A 11 -8.29 -2.26 -12.73
C ARG A 11 -7.02 -1.46 -12.41
N TYR A 12 -6.38 -1.68 -11.26
CA TYR A 12 -5.11 -1.02 -10.92
C TYR A 12 -4.03 -1.33 -11.94
N ARG A 13 -3.88 -2.59 -12.33
CA ARG A 13 -2.96 -3.01 -13.38
C ARG A 13 -3.20 -2.23 -14.68
N ASN A 14 -4.46 -2.14 -15.10
CA ASN A 14 -4.81 -1.43 -16.34
C ASN A 14 -4.62 0.09 -16.24
N LEU A 15 -4.71 0.67 -15.05
CA LEU A 15 -4.41 2.09 -14.82
C LEU A 15 -2.91 2.37 -14.90
N MET A 16 -2.08 1.46 -14.43
CA MET A 16 -0.63 1.59 -14.48
C MET A 16 -0.08 1.35 -15.88
N ASP A 17 -0.50 0.29 -16.52
CA ASP A 17 -0.08 -0.10 -17.87
C ASP A 17 -1.21 -0.81 -18.62
N PRO A 18 -1.94 -0.10 -19.50
CA PRO A 18 -2.98 -0.72 -20.33
C PRO A 18 -2.43 -1.75 -21.31
N THR A 19 -1.11 -1.76 -21.55
CA THR A 19 -0.43 -2.71 -22.44
C THR A 19 0.22 -3.88 -21.70
N TRP A 20 -0.06 -4.01 -20.40
CA TRP A 20 0.53 -5.04 -19.54
C TRP A 20 0.47 -6.41 -20.19
N LYS A 21 1.64 -6.93 -20.51
CA LYS A 21 1.79 -8.31 -20.93
C LYS A 21 1.97 -9.16 -19.68
N SER A 22 1.31 -10.32 -19.68
CA SER A 22 1.41 -11.28 -18.59
C SER A 22 2.87 -11.52 -18.16
N GLY A 23 3.14 -11.35 -16.87
CA GLY A 23 4.43 -11.67 -16.26
C GLY A 23 4.61 -13.16 -15.95
N LEU A 24 3.76 -14.03 -16.52
CA LEU A 24 3.71 -15.48 -16.25
C LEU A 24 4.87 -16.27 -16.84
N GLU A 25 5.79 -15.64 -17.56
CA GLU A 25 7.02 -16.25 -18.07
C GLU A 25 8.05 -16.55 -16.96
N VAL A 26 7.91 -15.90 -15.83
CA VAL A 26 8.76 -16.12 -14.64
C VAL A 26 8.26 -17.37 -13.92
N VAL A 27 9.20 -18.26 -13.59
CA VAL A 27 8.93 -19.40 -12.71
C VAL A 27 9.41 -19.05 -11.32
N PRO A 28 8.52 -18.81 -10.35
CA PRO A 28 8.91 -18.46 -8.99
C PRO A 28 9.76 -19.52 -8.33
N ARG A 29 10.74 -19.11 -7.54
CA ARG A 29 11.57 -20.03 -6.75
C ARG A 29 11.11 -19.99 -5.29
N HIS A 30 10.94 -21.16 -4.67
CA HIS A 30 10.81 -21.28 -3.22
C HIS A 30 12.20 -21.11 -2.60
N VAL A 31 12.33 -20.13 -1.71
CA VAL A 31 13.61 -19.81 -1.07
C VAL A 31 13.40 -19.37 0.38
N ARG A 32 14.43 -19.58 1.20
CA ARG A 32 14.57 -18.85 2.48
C ARG A 32 15.35 -17.57 2.23
N LEU A 33 15.13 -16.56 3.08
CA LEU A 33 15.77 -15.26 2.91
C LEU A 33 17.30 -15.35 2.91
N GLU A 34 17.88 -16.25 3.71
CA GLU A 34 19.32 -16.48 3.80
C GLU A 34 19.95 -16.89 2.47
N GLU A 35 19.18 -17.54 1.60
CA GLU A 35 19.69 -18.06 0.31
C GLU A 35 19.84 -16.95 -0.74
N ILE A 36 19.14 -15.83 -0.56
CA ILE A 36 19.11 -14.71 -1.51
C ILE A 36 19.65 -13.40 -0.93
N VAL A 37 20.14 -13.41 0.33
CA VAL A 37 20.61 -12.20 1.00
C VAL A 37 21.74 -11.48 0.26
N ASP A 38 22.60 -12.20 -0.42
CA ASP A 38 23.73 -11.64 -1.15
C ASP A 38 23.38 -11.23 -2.61
N ASP A 39 22.18 -11.57 -3.08
CA ASP A 39 21.69 -11.18 -4.41
C ASP A 39 21.18 -9.74 -4.45
N TYR A 40 20.86 -9.15 -3.29
CA TYR A 40 20.28 -7.82 -3.16
C TYR A 40 21.04 -6.93 -2.18
N ASP A 41 20.97 -5.62 -2.42
CA ASP A 41 21.60 -4.59 -1.59
C ASP A 41 20.59 -3.94 -0.64
N ALA A 42 19.31 -3.94 -1.04
CA ALA A 42 18.20 -3.37 -0.28
C ALA A 42 17.02 -4.34 -0.20
N PHE A 43 16.44 -4.47 1.00
CA PHE A 43 15.28 -5.29 1.32
C PHE A 43 14.16 -4.40 1.84
N CYS A 44 13.04 -4.40 1.15
CA CYS A 44 11.91 -3.55 1.42
C CYS A 44 10.73 -4.41 1.85
N PHE A 45 10.21 -4.17 3.04
CA PHE A 45 9.14 -4.96 3.61
C PHE A 45 7.81 -4.20 3.61
N ASP A 46 6.73 -4.87 3.22
CA ASP A 46 5.45 -4.46 3.74
C ASP A 46 5.39 -4.69 5.25
N GLY A 47 4.53 -3.93 5.95
CA GLY A 47 4.40 -4.03 7.41
C GLY A 47 3.32 -5.04 7.82
N TYR A 48 2.04 -4.63 7.61
CA TYR A 48 0.87 -5.39 8.05
C TYR A 48 0.55 -6.56 7.12
N GLY A 49 0.71 -7.78 7.60
CA GLY A 49 0.58 -9.02 6.83
C GLY A 49 1.92 -9.67 6.55
N THR A 50 2.99 -8.90 6.54
CA THR A 50 4.35 -9.38 6.25
C THR A 50 5.21 -9.50 7.50
N LEU A 51 5.48 -8.41 8.20
CA LEU A 51 6.29 -8.42 9.42
C LEU A 51 5.43 -8.60 10.68
N TYR A 52 4.32 -7.91 10.72
CA TYR A 52 3.43 -7.88 11.90
C TYR A 52 1.96 -7.69 11.49
N ASN A 53 1.06 -7.75 12.48
CA ASN A 53 -0.34 -7.43 12.32
C ASN A 53 -0.80 -6.51 13.46
N ARG A 54 -2.11 -6.29 13.59
CA ARG A 54 -2.71 -5.43 14.63
C ARG A 54 -2.32 -5.89 16.04
N GLY A 55 -2.30 -4.96 16.97
CA GLY A 55 -1.79 -5.20 18.33
C GLY A 55 -0.30 -5.49 18.31
N ASP A 56 0.16 -6.36 19.20
CA ASP A 56 1.58 -6.73 19.35
C ASP A 56 1.97 -7.98 18.54
N PHE A 57 1.10 -8.40 17.60
CA PHE A 57 1.35 -9.62 16.83
C PHE A 57 2.49 -9.43 15.85
N VAL A 58 3.50 -10.28 15.94
CA VAL A 58 4.64 -10.37 15.02
C VAL A 58 4.62 -11.75 14.39
N TYR A 59 4.75 -11.81 13.08
CA TYR A 59 4.79 -13.07 12.37
C TYR A 59 6.07 -13.85 12.72
N PRO A 60 5.99 -15.20 12.82
CA PRO A 60 7.18 -16.05 13.00
C PRO A 60 8.23 -15.74 11.93
N GLY A 61 9.51 -15.79 12.29
CA GLY A 61 10.64 -15.55 11.39
C GLY A 61 10.91 -14.08 11.04
N ALA A 62 9.94 -13.17 11.23
CA ALA A 62 10.09 -11.78 10.77
C ALA A 62 11.21 -11.00 11.49
N ARG A 63 11.38 -11.22 12.81
CA ARG A 63 12.49 -10.57 13.56
C ARG A 63 13.84 -11.16 13.18
N GLU A 64 13.90 -12.45 12.92
CA GLU A 64 15.09 -13.16 12.45
C GLU A 64 15.54 -12.62 11.09
N TRP A 65 14.62 -12.44 10.15
CA TRP A 65 14.90 -11.80 8.86
C TRP A 65 15.46 -10.39 9.02
N PHE A 66 14.79 -9.58 9.82
CA PHE A 66 15.19 -8.20 10.06
C PHE A 66 16.59 -8.13 10.69
N GLY A 67 16.84 -8.94 11.75
CA GLY A 67 18.14 -9.02 12.42
C GLY A 67 19.26 -9.50 11.50
N LEU A 68 18.99 -10.49 10.65
CA LEU A 68 19.93 -10.97 9.64
C LEU A 68 20.36 -9.83 8.71
N LEU A 69 19.39 -9.12 8.12
CA LEU A 69 19.67 -8.05 7.17
C LEU A 69 20.44 -6.88 7.81
N ARG A 70 20.05 -6.47 9.02
CA ARG A 70 20.79 -5.46 9.77
C ARG A 70 22.24 -5.91 10.07
N SER A 71 22.43 -7.15 10.49
CA SER A 71 23.78 -7.70 10.78
C SER A 71 24.67 -7.79 9.54
N ARG A 72 24.07 -7.92 8.35
CA ARG A 72 24.77 -7.94 7.05
C ARG A 72 24.95 -6.56 6.43
N GLY A 73 24.55 -5.49 7.14
CA GLY A 73 24.66 -4.11 6.66
C GLY A 73 23.79 -3.81 5.43
N LYS A 74 22.71 -4.56 5.23
CA LYS A 74 21.79 -4.32 4.11
C LYS A 74 20.93 -3.08 4.36
N HIS A 75 20.58 -2.37 3.31
CA HIS A 75 19.56 -1.33 3.40
C HIS A 75 18.21 -1.98 3.64
N VAL A 76 17.52 -1.55 4.70
CA VAL A 76 16.18 -2.07 5.01
C VAL A 76 15.18 -0.91 4.97
N ARG A 77 14.00 -1.13 4.36
CA ARG A 77 12.93 -0.13 4.27
C ARG A 77 11.60 -0.76 4.66
N LEU A 78 10.79 0.03 5.36
CA LEU A 78 9.37 -0.25 5.54
C LEU A 78 8.60 0.47 4.42
N VAL A 79 7.88 -0.29 3.58
CA VAL A 79 7.11 0.24 2.44
C VAL A 79 5.65 -0.17 2.61
N THR A 80 4.84 0.74 3.11
CA THR A 80 3.51 0.38 3.62
C THR A 80 2.38 1.23 3.02
N ASN A 81 1.24 0.57 2.79
CA ASN A 81 -0.02 1.24 2.45
C ASN A 81 -0.77 1.80 3.67
N ALA A 82 -0.20 1.73 4.86
CA ALA A 82 -0.77 2.36 6.06
C ALA A 82 -0.78 3.90 5.92
N ALA A 83 -1.96 4.46 5.77
CA ALA A 83 -2.17 5.86 5.38
C ALA A 83 -2.80 6.74 6.47
N SER A 84 -2.87 6.25 7.71
CA SER A 84 -3.49 6.98 8.83
C SER A 84 -2.48 7.52 9.85
N ASN A 85 -1.18 7.45 9.55
CA ASN A 85 -0.13 7.91 10.45
C ASN A 85 1.04 8.52 9.65
N THR A 86 1.80 9.38 10.30
CA THR A 86 3.07 9.89 9.76
C THR A 86 4.13 8.78 9.73
N GLU A 87 5.16 8.93 8.92
CA GLU A 87 6.27 7.97 8.82
C GLU A 87 6.99 7.79 10.16
N ALA A 88 7.16 8.87 10.92
CA ALA A 88 7.72 8.79 12.28
C ALA A 88 6.85 7.94 13.23
N ALA A 89 5.53 8.08 13.16
CA ALA A 89 4.61 7.28 13.98
C ALA A 89 4.58 5.81 13.54
N LEU A 90 4.68 5.54 12.23
CA LEU A 90 4.77 4.17 11.69
C LEU A 90 6.09 3.50 12.09
N ALA A 91 7.20 4.23 12.05
CA ALA A 91 8.50 3.74 12.51
C ALA A 91 8.47 3.42 14.02
N ALA A 92 7.89 4.29 14.82
CA ALA A 92 7.73 4.06 16.27
C ALA A 92 6.83 2.83 16.56
N ASP A 93 5.76 2.65 15.79
CA ASP A 93 4.87 1.48 15.89
C ASP A 93 5.60 0.18 15.52
N ALA A 94 6.45 0.21 14.50
CA ALA A 94 7.31 -0.92 14.11
C ALA A 94 8.38 -1.21 15.18
N ALA A 95 9.01 -0.17 15.74
CA ALA A 95 10.04 -0.30 16.79
C ALA A 95 9.48 -0.94 18.06
N ALA A 96 8.24 -0.63 18.44
CA ALA A 96 7.56 -1.28 19.57
C ALA A 96 7.40 -2.79 19.37
N ARG A 97 7.45 -3.29 18.13
CA ARG A 97 7.40 -4.72 17.77
C ARG A 97 8.78 -5.34 17.53
N GLY A 98 9.86 -4.56 17.72
CA GLY A 98 11.24 -5.02 17.57
C GLY A 98 11.85 -4.80 16.18
N PHE A 99 11.27 -3.89 15.38
CA PHE A 99 11.79 -3.48 14.07
C PHE A 99 12.22 -2.01 14.14
N ASP A 100 13.51 -1.76 14.29
CA ASP A 100 14.10 -0.43 14.52
C ASP A 100 14.22 0.42 13.25
N PHE A 101 13.18 0.46 12.43
CA PHE A 101 13.12 1.39 11.31
C PHE A 101 13.15 2.83 11.80
N THR A 102 13.85 3.69 11.08
CA THR A 102 13.75 5.15 11.26
C THR A 102 12.62 5.73 10.41
N ALA A 103 12.28 7.01 10.63
CA ALA A 103 11.30 7.70 9.80
C ALA A 103 11.78 7.78 8.32
N GLU A 104 13.08 7.97 8.10
CA GLU A 104 13.71 8.03 6.77
C GLU A 104 13.75 6.67 6.07
N GLU A 105 13.71 5.58 6.84
CA GLU A 105 13.62 4.21 6.33
C GLU A 105 12.16 3.78 6.08
N THR A 106 11.19 4.62 6.42
CA THR A 106 9.76 4.35 6.28
C THR A 106 9.20 5.12 5.09
N VAL A 107 8.58 4.42 4.16
CA VAL A 107 7.87 4.98 3.00
C VAL A 107 6.41 4.58 3.09
N SER A 108 5.53 5.57 3.29
CA SER A 108 4.10 5.34 3.48
C SER A 108 3.27 5.93 2.34
N SER A 109 2.18 5.26 1.99
CA SER A 109 1.23 5.76 0.98
C SER A 109 0.59 7.07 1.39
N GLY A 110 0.27 7.25 2.67
CA GLY A 110 -0.36 8.46 3.16
C GLY A 110 0.47 9.71 2.95
N SER A 111 1.80 9.61 3.12
CA SER A 111 2.70 10.75 2.96
C SER A 111 2.80 11.26 1.51
N LEU A 112 2.50 10.40 0.53
CA LEU A 112 2.53 10.78 -0.89
C LEU A 112 1.44 11.80 -1.25
N ALA A 113 0.37 11.88 -0.48
CA ALA A 113 -0.68 12.88 -0.70
C ALA A 113 -0.18 14.33 -0.51
N ALA A 114 0.94 14.54 0.17
CA ALA A 114 1.56 15.86 0.31
C ALA A 114 1.82 16.52 -1.05
N GLU A 115 2.25 15.74 -2.05
CA GLU A 115 2.52 16.24 -3.41
C GLU A 115 1.23 16.75 -4.07
N PHE A 116 0.13 16.02 -3.96
CA PHE A 116 -1.16 16.48 -4.47
C PHE A 116 -1.57 17.84 -3.90
N PHE A 117 -1.45 18.02 -2.57
CA PHE A 117 -1.81 19.27 -1.92
C PHE A 117 -0.86 20.42 -2.29
N ALA A 118 0.44 20.13 -2.39
CA ALA A 118 1.44 21.09 -2.82
C ALA A 118 1.21 21.54 -4.28
N ASP A 119 0.93 20.61 -5.17
CA ASP A 119 0.64 20.89 -6.57
C ASP A 119 -0.66 21.68 -6.76
N ALA A 120 -1.70 21.36 -6.00
CA ALA A 120 -2.95 22.12 -6.02
C ALA A 120 -2.69 23.59 -5.57
N ALA A 121 -1.88 23.79 -4.56
CA ALA A 121 -1.50 25.13 -4.09
C ALA A 121 -0.65 25.87 -5.14
N ALA A 122 0.31 25.22 -5.77
CA ALA A 122 1.14 25.80 -6.82
C ALA A 122 0.34 26.23 -8.05
N ARG A 123 -0.74 25.51 -8.35
CA ARG A 123 -1.70 25.89 -9.44
C ARG A 123 -2.68 26.99 -9.04
N GLY A 124 -2.60 27.54 -7.83
CA GLY A 124 -3.49 28.60 -7.34
C GLY A 124 -4.87 28.10 -6.87
N CYS A 125 -5.05 26.81 -6.74
CA CYS A 125 -6.30 26.16 -6.28
C CYS A 125 -6.05 25.29 -5.04
N PRO A 126 -5.58 25.86 -3.91
CA PRO A 126 -5.20 25.09 -2.73
C PRO A 126 -6.41 24.35 -2.14
N VAL A 127 -6.24 23.06 -1.91
CA VAL A 127 -7.18 22.22 -1.16
C VAL A 127 -6.84 22.36 0.32
N LYS A 128 -7.69 23.05 1.09
CA LYS A 128 -7.49 23.29 2.52
C LYS A 128 -8.34 22.40 3.41
N GLU A 129 -9.35 21.79 2.84
CA GLU A 129 -10.32 20.93 3.53
C GLU A 129 -10.63 19.73 2.68
N VAL A 130 -10.79 18.56 3.31
CA VAL A 130 -11.25 17.32 2.68
C VAL A 130 -12.32 16.64 3.53
N PHE A 131 -13.26 15.95 2.90
CA PHE A 131 -14.08 14.98 3.60
C PHE A 131 -13.25 13.73 3.83
N TYR A 132 -12.93 13.45 5.09
CA TYR A 132 -11.97 12.40 5.44
C TYR A 132 -12.66 11.16 5.97
N ILE A 133 -12.39 10.01 5.36
CA ILE A 133 -12.78 8.69 5.84
C ILE A 133 -11.52 7.93 6.28
N GLY A 134 -11.37 7.77 7.60
CA GLY A 134 -10.19 7.12 8.13
C GLY A 134 -10.15 7.14 9.66
N ARG A 135 -9.03 6.66 10.19
CA ARG A 135 -8.80 6.68 11.63
C ARG A 135 -8.52 8.10 12.13
N PRO A 136 -8.85 8.41 13.39
CA PRO A 136 -8.58 9.74 13.96
C PRO A 136 -7.13 10.19 13.82
N THR A 137 -6.17 9.27 13.91
CA THR A 137 -4.73 9.57 13.74
C THR A 137 -4.39 10.14 12.36
N GLY A 138 -5.17 9.83 11.32
CA GLY A 138 -4.96 10.37 9.97
C GLY A 138 -5.28 11.85 9.83
N VAL A 139 -6.04 12.42 10.78
CA VAL A 139 -6.24 13.87 10.85
C VAL A 139 -4.92 14.59 11.13
N ASN A 140 -4.06 14.02 11.96
CA ASN A 140 -2.71 14.57 12.20
C ASN A 140 -1.84 14.55 10.94
N LEU A 141 -1.99 13.52 10.11
CA LEU A 141 -1.30 13.45 8.82
C LEU A 141 -1.81 14.57 7.88
N LEU A 142 -3.13 14.78 7.78
CA LEU A 142 -3.70 15.88 6.99
C LEU A 142 -3.22 17.25 7.50
N HIS A 143 -3.20 17.46 8.81
CA HIS A 143 -2.67 18.69 9.42
C HIS A 143 -1.21 18.94 9.04
N SER A 144 -0.38 17.91 8.91
CA SER A 144 1.01 18.06 8.47
C SER A 144 1.13 18.58 7.02
N PHE A 145 0.08 18.46 6.22
CA PHE A 145 -0.04 19.05 4.87
C PHE A 145 -0.73 20.42 4.87
N GLY A 146 -1.16 20.90 6.04
CA GLY A 146 -1.94 22.14 6.18
C GLY A 146 -3.39 21.99 5.68
N VAL A 147 -3.96 20.79 5.83
CA VAL A 147 -5.31 20.39 5.37
C VAL A 147 -6.14 19.96 6.58
N GLU A 148 -7.38 20.42 6.65
CA GLU A 148 -8.33 20.08 7.70
C GLU A 148 -9.31 19.00 7.23
N ALA A 149 -9.73 18.14 8.15
CA ALA A 149 -10.90 17.28 7.94
C ALA A 149 -12.18 18.10 8.16
N SER A 150 -13.10 18.05 7.20
CA SER A 150 -14.34 18.85 7.21
C SER A 150 -15.53 18.03 6.76
N GLU A 151 -16.66 18.18 7.44
CA GLU A 151 -17.94 17.59 7.00
C GLU A 151 -18.47 18.27 5.72
N ASN A 152 -18.08 19.51 5.48
CA ASN A 152 -18.53 20.32 4.35
C ASN A 152 -17.35 21.03 3.67
N PRO A 153 -16.42 20.27 3.05
CA PRO A 153 -15.27 20.88 2.41
C PRO A 153 -15.69 21.83 1.28
N ARG A 154 -14.97 22.94 1.12
CA ARG A 154 -15.25 23.95 0.08
C ARG A 154 -15.12 23.38 -1.32
N LEU A 155 -14.15 22.49 -1.52
CA LEU A 155 -13.97 21.72 -2.75
C LEU A 155 -14.46 20.29 -2.49
N PRO A 156 -15.12 19.62 -3.46
CA PRO A 156 -15.63 18.28 -3.25
C PRO A 156 -14.49 17.24 -3.33
N VAL A 157 -13.61 17.26 -2.36
CA VAL A 157 -12.49 16.32 -2.23
C VAL A 157 -12.76 15.36 -1.08
N VAL A 158 -12.77 14.07 -1.39
CA VAL A 158 -12.93 12.99 -0.43
C VAL A 158 -11.61 12.22 -0.32
N ALA A 159 -11.10 12.05 0.88
CA ALA A 159 -9.86 11.30 1.15
C ALA A 159 -10.17 10.06 1.98
N VAL A 160 -9.76 8.88 1.49
CA VAL A 160 -10.00 7.58 2.13
C VAL A 160 -8.68 6.94 2.53
N SER A 161 -8.48 6.72 3.83
CA SER A 161 -7.29 6.06 4.38
C SER A 161 -7.59 4.73 5.09
N SER A 162 -8.85 4.48 5.43
CA SER A 162 -9.29 3.29 6.17
C SER A 162 -10.77 3.04 5.92
N ALA A 163 -11.22 1.78 5.97
CA ALA A 163 -12.63 1.39 5.80
C ALA A 163 -13.40 1.58 7.11
N THR A 164 -13.59 2.82 7.55
CA THR A 164 -14.25 3.18 8.82
C THR A 164 -15.56 3.94 8.63
N ALA A 165 -16.06 4.04 7.38
CA ALA A 165 -17.34 4.71 7.12
C ALA A 165 -18.52 3.93 7.67
N ASP A 166 -19.41 4.63 8.40
CA ASP A 166 -20.78 4.20 8.60
C ASP A 166 -21.67 4.58 7.40
N ASP A 167 -22.94 4.22 7.43
CA ASP A 167 -23.85 4.46 6.31
C ASP A 167 -24.07 5.94 6.03
N GLU A 168 -24.08 6.81 7.05
CA GLU A 168 -24.27 8.25 6.90
C GLU A 168 -23.02 8.88 6.25
N MET A 169 -21.86 8.55 6.77
CA MET A 169 -20.57 9.01 6.21
C MET A 169 -20.40 8.54 4.76
N TYR A 170 -20.76 7.28 4.47
CA TYR A 170 -20.74 6.74 3.11
C TYR A 170 -21.67 7.51 2.16
N ALA A 171 -22.93 7.67 2.52
CA ALA A 171 -23.91 8.40 1.69
C ALA A 171 -23.47 9.85 1.43
N ARG A 172 -22.87 10.49 2.44
CA ARG A 172 -22.36 11.85 2.31
C ARG A 172 -21.15 11.90 1.36
N ALA A 173 -20.22 10.95 1.45
CA ALA A 173 -19.09 10.86 0.53
C ALA A 173 -19.56 10.68 -0.92
N VAL A 174 -20.52 9.78 -1.17
CA VAL A 174 -21.14 9.59 -2.48
C VAL A 174 -21.73 10.92 -3.00
N SER A 175 -22.52 11.62 -2.17
CA SER A 175 -23.11 12.90 -2.53
C SER A 175 -22.08 13.98 -2.87
N LEU A 176 -20.96 14.04 -2.14
CA LEU A 176 -19.85 14.95 -2.45
C LEU A 176 -19.18 14.60 -3.78
N LEU A 177 -18.93 13.30 -4.01
CA LEU A 177 -18.25 12.81 -5.21
C LEU A 177 -19.11 12.89 -6.49
N GLN A 178 -20.43 13.09 -6.37
CA GLN A 178 -21.32 13.38 -7.49
C GLN A 178 -21.27 14.84 -7.96
N LYS A 179 -20.63 15.73 -7.20
CA LYS A 179 -20.51 17.13 -7.58
C LYS A 179 -19.55 17.33 -8.75
N PRO A 180 -19.70 18.40 -9.55
CA PRO A 180 -18.72 18.75 -10.58
C PRO A 180 -17.32 18.95 -9.97
N ASN A 181 -16.29 18.47 -10.70
CA ASN A 181 -14.87 18.55 -10.28
C ASN A 181 -14.56 17.88 -8.95
N ALA A 182 -15.36 16.89 -8.57
CA ALA A 182 -15.09 16.09 -7.38
C ALA A 182 -13.88 15.19 -7.59
N THR A 183 -13.04 15.08 -6.56
CA THR A 183 -11.83 14.24 -6.55
C THR A 183 -11.89 13.25 -5.40
N LEU A 184 -11.61 11.98 -5.69
CA LEU A 184 -11.44 10.92 -4.70
C LEU A 184 -9.94 10.61 -4.51
N LEU A 185 -9.41 10.85 -3.32
CA LEU A 185 -8.04 10.51 -2.94
C LEU A 185 -8.04 9.16 -2.20
N VAL A 186 -7.52 8.14 -2.82
CA VAL A 186 -7.38 6.80 -2.24
C VAL A 186 -6.00 6.69 -1.60
N LEU A 187 -5.91 7.02 -0.31
CA LEU A 187 -4.63 7.09 0.40
C LEU A 187 -4.07 5.71 0.73
N ASN A 188 -4.91 4.68 0.77
CA ASN A 188 -4.52 3.28 0.90
C ASN A 188 -5.29 2.47 -0.15
N SER A 189 -4.58 1.84 -1.06
CA SER A 189 -5.10 1.09 -2.20
C SER A 189 -5.33 -0.41 -1.91
N ASP A 190 -4.97 -0.93 -0.72
CA ASP A 190 -5.23 -2.32 -0.38
C ASP A 190 -6.73 -2.60 -0.42
N ALA A 191 -7.14 -3.63 -1.16
CA ALA A 191 -8.54 -4.01 -1.27
C ALA A 191 -8.96 -4.91 -0.11
N TRP A 192 -8.15 -5.90 0.25
CA TRP A 192 -8.30 -6.79 1.40
C TRP A 192 -7.03 -6.82 2.25
N ALA A 193 -7.17 -7.21 3.51
CA ALA A 193 -6.04 -7.38 4.43
C ALA A 193 -6.24 -8.60 5.33
N PRO A 194 -5.17 -9.32 5.70
CA PRO A 194 -5.24 -10.47 6.59
C PRO A 194 -5.52 -10.04 8.03
N ARG A 195 -6.24 -10.88 8.75
CA ARG A 195 -6.48 -10.77 10.18
C ARG A 195 -5.67 -11.81 10.95
N ILE A 196 -5.48 -11.58 12.24
CA ILE A 196 -4.71 -12.48 13.13
C ILE A 196 -5.38 -13.87 13.23
N ASP A 197 -6.68 -13.95 13.10
CA ASP A 197 -7.46 -15.21 13.13
C ASP A 197 -7.39 -16.02 11.82
N GLY A 198 -6.58 -15.57 10.86
CA GLY A 198 -6.42 -16.20 9.55
C GLY A 198 -7.53 -15.87 8.55
N THR A 199 -8.51 -15.05 8.93
CA THR A 199 -9.50 -14.53 7.99
C THR A 199 -8.98 -13.30 7.25
N ARG A 200 -9.71 -12.86 6.22
CA ARG A 200 -9.41 -11.64 5.46
C ARG A 200 -10.61 -10.70 5.51
N ALA A 201 -10.35 -9.41 5.41
CA ALA A 201 -11.42 -8.42 5.41
C ALA A 201 -11.16 -7.33 4.38
N PRO A 202 -12.24 -6.79 3.76
CA PRO A 202 -12.15 -5.62 2.92
C PRO A 202 -11.62 -4.42 3.73
N VAL A 203 -10.82 -3.60 3.05
CA VAL A 203 -10.22 -2.39 3.63
C VAL A 203 -10.43 -1.20 2.69
N SER A 204 -9.60 -0.18 2.78
CA SER A 204 -9.84 1.12 2.14
C SER A 204 -9.95 1.09 0.61
N GLY A 205 -9.22 0.23 -0.08
CA GLY A 205 -9.30 0.11 -1.54
C GLY A 205 -10.66 -0.40 -2.01
N GLU A 206 -11.26 -1.35 -1.27
CA GLU A 206 -12.63 -1.83 -1.53
C GLU A 206 -13.66 -0.72 -1.30
N LEU A 207 -13.58 -0.02 -0.16
CA LEU A 207 -14.45 1.11 0.13
C LEU A 207 -14.34 2.20 -0.95
N ALA A 208 -13.13 2.54 -1.37
CA ALA A 208 -12.89 3.54 -2.41
C ALA A 208 -13.48 3.11 -3.76
N GLU A 209 -13.38 1.83 -4.12
CA GLU A 209 -13.98 1.31 -5.36
C GLU A 209 -15.52 1.40 -5.32
N ARG A 210 -16.14 1.07 -4.20
CA ARG A 210 -17.59 1.25 -4.03
C ARG A 210 -18.00 2.72 -4.16
N LEU A 211 -17.28 3.63 -3.49
CA LEU A 211 -17.53 5.07 -3.59
C LEU A 211 -17.41 5.56 -5.04
N ARG A 212 -16.37 5.10 -5.76
CA ARG A 212 -16.18 5.42 -7.17
C ARG A 212 -17.34 4.96 -8.05
N LEU A 213 -17.80 3.72 -7.85
CA LEU A 213 -18.88 3.12 -8.64
C LEU A 213 -20.22 3.82 -8.34
N ASP A 214 -20.57 4.00 -7.08
CA ASP A 214 -21.85 4.55 -6.67
C ASP A 214 -21.98 6.06 -6.95
N SER A 215 -20.85 6.79 -6.90
CA SER A 215 -20.83 8.21 -7.23
C SER A 215 -20.67 8.50 -8.72
N GLY A 216 -20.06 7.58 -9.47
CA GLY A 216 -19.62 7.82 -10.85
C GLY A 216 -18.43 8.77 -10.97
N CYS A 217 -17.72 9.04 -9.89
CA CYS A 217 -16.53 9.91 -9.85
C CYS A 217 -15.46 9.42 -10.84
N LYS A 218 -14.95 10.34 -11.67
CA LYS A 218 -13.94 10.05 -12.69
C LYS A 218 -12.53 10.42 -12.27
N ASP A 219 -12.40 11.46 -11.44
CA ASP A 219 -11.13 11.94 -10.94
C ASP A 219 -10.78 11.20 -9.64
N VAL A 220 -10.02 10.10 -9.80
CA VAL A 220 -9.60 9.24 -8.70
C VAL A 220 -8.10 9.12 -8.71
N LEU A 221 -7.47 9.55 -7.63
CA LEU A 221 -6.03 9.48 -7.42
C LEU A 221 -5.70 8.40 -6.40
N TYR A 222 -4.81 7.51 -6.78
CA TYR A 222 -4.38 6.38 -5.96
C TYR A 222 -2.96 6.61 -5.44
N PHE A 223 -2.77 6.39 -4.16
CA PHE A 223 -1.48 6.47 -3.49
C PHE A 223 -1.08 5.10 -2.94
N GLY A 224 0.23 4.87 -2.87
CA GLY A 224 0.78 3.61 -2.36
C GLY A 224 0.92 2.51 -3.40
N LYS A 225 1.26 1.32 -2.94
CA LYS A 225 1.40 0.12 -3.77
C LYS A 225 0.05 -0.26 -4.38
N PRO A 226 -0.02 -0.65 -5.66
CA PRO A 226 1.08 -0.93 -6.59
C PRO A 226 1.57 0.26 -7.41
N PHE A 227 1.06 1.46 -7.21
CA PHE A 227 1.32 2.63 -8.05
C PHE A 227 2.76 3.15 -7.90
N SER A 228 3.29 3.77 -8.98
CA SER A 228 4.71 4.13 -9.08
C SER A 228 5.19 5.08 -7.99
N GLY A 229 4.38 6.04 -7.54
CA GLY A 229 4.81 7.09 -6.60
C GLY A 229 5.49 6.56 -5.33
N ILE A 230 5.00 5.45 -4.75
CA ILE A 230 5.62 4.88 -3.55
C ILE A 230 6.98 4.23 -3.88
N PHE A 231 7.10 3.60 -5.04
CA PHE A 231 8.34 2.97 -5.49
C PHE A 231 9.37 4.00 -5.96
N ASP A 232 8.93 5.12 -6.54
CA ASP A 232 9.81 6.23 -6.91
C ASP A 232 10.42 6.86 -5.65
N LYS A 233 9.60 7.11 -4.62
CA LYS A 233 10.06 7.58 -3.31
C LYS A 233 10.99 6.56 -2.64
N LEU A 234 10.67 5.26 -2.72
CA LEU A 234 11.52 4.18 -2.23
C LEU A 234 12.90 4.22 -2.89
N LYS A 235 12.95 4.22 -4.23
CA LYS A 235 14.21 4.26 -4.99
C LYS A 235 15.03 5.50 -4.67
N ALA A 236 14.40 6.66 -4.52
CA ALA A 236 15.07 7.91 -4.13
C ALA A 236 15.70 7.85 -2.73
N SER A 237 15.25 6.96 -1.85
CA SER A 237 15.79 6.76 -0.49
C SER A 237 16.95 5.76 -0.43
N LEU A 238 17.35 5.19 -1.55
CA LEU A 238 18.36 4.13 -1.66
C LEU A 238 19.50 4.56 -2.59
N PRO A 239 20.70 3.92 -2.52
CA PRO A 239 21.73 4.13 -3.52
C PRO A 239 21.23 3.88 -4.95
N VAL A 240 21.68 4.68 -5.92
CA VAL A 240 21.16 4.71 -7.30
C VAL A 240 21.15 3.33 -7.98
N ASP A 241 22.19 2.54 -7.77
CA ASP A 241 22.34 1.23 -8.42
C ASP A 241 22.00 0.06 -7.49
N ALA A 242 21.29 0.32 -6.38
CA ALA A 242 20.93 -0.73 -5.43
C ALA A 242 20.01 -1.78 -6.10
N ARG A 243 20.37 -3.05 -5.96
CA ARG A 243 19.48 -4.18 -6.28
C ARG A 243 18.45 -4.29 -5.16
N ILE A 244 17.20 -4.04 -5.49
CA ILE A 244 16.12 -3.91 -4.51
C ILE A 244 15.22 -5.14 -4.58
N LEU A 245 14.85 -5.71 -3.43
CA LEU A 245 13.82 -6.75 -3.28
C LEU A 245 12.66 -6.20 -2.46
N MET A 246 11.45 -6.22 -3.00
CA MET A 246 10.22 -5.98 -2.26
C MET A 246 9.67 -7.29 -1.71
N ILE A 247 9.43 -7.35 -0.42
CA ILE A 247 8.87 -8.50 0.30
C ILE A 247 7.51 -8.11 0.85
N GLY A 248 6.47 -8.82 0.43
CA GLY A 248 5.11 -8.54 0.87
C GLY A 248 4.24 -9.79 0.86
N ASP A 249 2.98 -9.64 1.22
CA ASP A 249 2.01 -10.72 1.34
C ASP A 249 0.86 -10.64 0.32
N THR A 250 0.87 -9.62 -0.55
CA THR A 250 -0.24 -9.34 -1.47
C THR A 250 0.23 -9.25 -2.92
N LEU A 251 -0.31 -10.11 -3.80
CA LEU A 251 -0.03 -10.12 -5.24
C LEU A 251 -0.39 -8.78 -5.90
N GLY A 252 -1.57 -8.24 -5.57
CA GLY A 252 -2.15 -7.07 -6.23
C GLY A 252 -1.54 -5.74 -5.83
N THR A 253 -0.66 -5.70 -4.84
CA THR A 253 0.02 -4.49 -4.38
C THR A 253 1.54 -4.66 -4.36
N ASP A 254 2.07 -5.56 -3.54
CA ASP A 254 3.51 -5.74 -3.36
C ASP A 254 4.19 -6.27 -4.60
N VAL A 255 3.71 -7.42 -5.08
CA VAL A 255 4.32 -8.12 -6.23
C VAL A 255 4.07 -7.34 -7.52
N MET A 256 2.82 -6.95 -7.78
CA MET A 256 2.47 -6.20 -8.99
C MET A 256 3.21 -4.87 -9.06
N GLY A 257 3.28 -4.15 -7.95
CA GLY A 257 3.98 -2.87 -7.89
C GLY A 257 5.49 -3.00 -8.05
N ALA A 258 6.12 -4.00 -7.41
CA ALA A 258 7.54 -4.28 -7.56
C ALA A 258 7.90 -4.60 -9.02
N ARG A 259 7.13 -5.46 -9.67
CA ARG A 259 7.34 -5.80 -11.08
C ARG A 259 7.17 -4.60 -12.00
N TYR A 260 6.14 -3.79 -11.79
CA TYR A 260 5.95 -2.56 -12.55
C TYR A 260 7.09 -1.57 -12.33
N ALA A 261 7.61 -1.47 -11.11
CA ALA A 261 8.75 -0.66 -10.77
C ALA A 261 10.09 -1.22 -11.28
N GLY A 262 10.14 -2.45 -11.81
CA GLY A 262 11.36 -3.10 -12.30
C GLY A 262 12.34 -3.47 -11.19
N ILE A 263 11.83 -3.85 -10.01
CA ILE A 263 12.62 -4.36 -8.88
C ILE A 263 12.23 -5.81 -8.58
N GLY A 264 13.06 -6.53 -7.83
CA GLY A 264 12.75 -7.89 -7.41
C GLY A 264 11.54 -7.96 -6.49
N SER A 265 10.83 -9.09 -6.52
CA SER A 265 9.61 -9.34 -5.74
C SER A 265 9.64 -10.69 -5.04
N ALA A 266 9.23 -10.71 -3.78
CA ALA A 266 9.07 -11.92 -2.99
C ALA A 266 7.72 -11.92 -2.27
N LEU A 267 6.94 -12.99 -2.45
CA LEU A 267 5.66 -13.17 -1.79
C LEU A 267 5.83 -14.09 -0.57
N VAL A 268 5.40 -13.63 0.59
CA VAL A 268 5.27 -14.46 1.78
C VAL A 268 3.94 -15.20 1.69
N ILE A 269 4.02 -16.49 1.39
CA ILE A 269 2.83 -17.32 1.14
C ILE A 269 2.04 -17.64 2.41
N GLY A 270 0.73 -17.91 2.22
CA GLY A 270 -0.15 -18.36 3.31
C GLY A 270 -0.56 -17.25 4.30
N ARG A 271 -0.44 -15.97 3.91
CA ARG A 271 -0.87 -14.82 4.73
C ARG A 271 -2.08 -14.13 4.13
N ASN A 272 -1.92 -13.15 3.25
CA ASN A 272 -3.06 -12.51 2.59
C ASN A 272 -3.57 -13.34 1.40
N GLU A 273 -2.67 -14.02 0.70
CA GLU A 273 -3.06 -14.89 -0.41
C GLU A 273 -3.27 -16.33 0.08
N PRO A 274 -4.50 -16.91 -0.10
CA PRO A 274 -4.73 -18.31 0.21
C PRO A 274 -3.87 -19.21 -0.68
N THR A 275 -3.07 -20.07 -0.08
CA THR A 275 -2.12 -20.95 -0.82
C THR A 275 -2.83 -21.85 -1.86
N ALA A 276 -4.05 -22.30 -1.56
CA ALA A 276 -4.81 -23.17 -2.46
C ALA A 276 -5.26 -22.48 -3.77
N GLU A 277 -5.43 -21.14 -3.74
CA GLU A 277 -5.94 -20.35 -4.86
C GLU A 277 -4.84 -19.54 -5.56
N LEU A 278 -3.61 -19.55 -5.01
CA LEU A 278 -2.54 -18.66 -5.43
C LEU A 278 -2.25 -18.75 -6.94
N ALA A 279 -2.14 -19.95 -7.50
CA ALA A 279 -1.84 -20.12 -8.91
C ALA A 279 -2.97 -19.61 -9.84
N GLU A 280 -4.23 -19.70 -9.38
CA GLU A 280 -5.38 -19.17 -10.13
C GLU A 280 -5.37 -17.64 -10.09
N ASP A 281 -5.05 -17.05 -8.93
CA ASP A 281 -4.96 -15.61 -8.73
C ASP A 281 -3.80 -15.01 -9.54
N GLU A 282 -2.64 -15.65 -9.55
CA GLU A 282 -1.49 -15.28 -10.38
C GLU A 282 -1.84 -15.27 -11.86
N LEU A 283 -2.49 -16.35 -12.33
CA LEU A 283 -2.96 -16.42 -13.72
C LEU A 283 -3.97 -15.33 -14.04
N ALA A 284 -4.93 -15.11 -13.15
CA ALA A 284 -5.99 -14.13 -13.34
C ALA A 284 -5.49 -12.68 -13.35
N LEU A 285 -4.48 -12.35 -12.53
CA LEU A 285 -3.82 -11.05 -12.50
C LEU A 285 -2.76 -10.91 -13.60
N GLY A 286 -2.19 -12.01 -14.08
CA GLY A 286 -1.02 -12.02 -14.95
C GLY A 286 0.24 -11.56 -14.21
N VAL A 287 0.35 -11.88 -12.93
CA VAL A 287 1.42 -11.44 -12.02
C VAL A 287 1.91 -12.62 -11.21
N VAL A 288 3.22 -12.85 -11.21
CA VAL A 288 3.90 -13.83 -10.35
C VAL A 288 5.11 -13.18 -9.68
N PRO A 289 5.47 -13.56 -8.46
CA PRO A 289 6.69 -13.08 -7.82
C PRO A 289 7.94 -13.73 -8.42
N ASP A 290 9.12 -13.19 -8.14
CA ASP A 290 10.37 -13.87 -8.44
C ASP A 290 10.64 -14.99 -7.43
N TYR A 291 10.19 -14.78 -6.17
CA TYR A 291 10.37 -15.74 -5.09
C TYR A 291 9.08 -15.93 -4.27
N TYR A 292 8.88 -17.16 -3.83
CA TYR A 292 8.05 -17.46 -2.66
C TYR A 292 8.98 -17.59 -1.45
N LEU A 293 8.69 -16.81 -0.39
CA LEU A 293 9.42 -16.92 0.86
C LEU A 293 8.71 -17.87 1.80
N ASP A 294 9.44 -18.90 2.20
CA ASP A 294 9.06 -19.81 3.26
C ASP A 294 9.50 -19.24 4.62
N VAL A 295 8.63 -19.35 5.64
CA VAL A 295 8.87 -18.85 7.01
C VAL A 295 9.33 -19.99 7.92
#